data_60ca1a5304bf62a8de3c5c79bf565578
#
_entry.id   60ca1a5304bf62a8de3c5c79bf565578
#
_cell.length_a   1.000
_cell.length_b   1.000
_cell.length_c   1.000
_cell.angle_alpha   90.00
_cell.angle_beta   90.00
_cell.angle_gamma   90.00
#
_symmetry.space_group_name_H-M   'P 1'
#
loop_
_entity.id
_entity.type
_entity.pdbx_description
1 polymer ?
#
loop_
_entity_poly.entity_id
_entity_poly.type
_entity_poly.pdbx_seq_one_letter_code
_entity_poly.pdbx_strand_id
1 'polypeptide(L)'
;MGKNAALDKLSREELLELIGIYAKNWLALDGVWFQSIERTEGMDAAMYHDGQAWERFTAIEAKRLKAFLGLGEHPGLEGLEKALSLRFYANLNEATAEYADGALIYTMKKCRVQTARERKGMPWHPCKSVGLVEYAGFARAIDERIACECLSCYPDVADDTCCCKWAFRLQESGKE
;
A
#
# COMPACT_ATOMS: atom_id res chain seq x y z
N MET A 1 -9.94 -23.04 5.75
CA MET A 1 -10.83 -21.89 5.98
C MET A 1 -12.26 -22.39 6.07
N GLY A 2 -13.00 -22.05 7.13
CA GLY A 2 -14.43 -22.36 7.24
C GLY A 2 -15.21 -21.71 6.09
N LYS A 3 -16.11 -22.46 5.45
CA LYS A 3 -17.00 -21.90 4.43
C LYS A 3 -18.05 -21.03 5.13
N ASN A 4 -18.13 -19.76 4.74
CA ASN A 4 -19.22 -18.88 5.16
C ASN A 4 -20.36 -18.99 4.14
N ALA A 5 -21.36 -19.80 4.45
CA ALA A 5 -22.49 -20.03 3.54
C ALA A 5 -23.32 -18.77 3.22
N ALA A 6 -23.16 -17.69 3.97
CA ALA A 6 -23.79 -16.43 3.63
C ALA A 6 -23.20 -15.80 2.36
N LEU A 7 -21.90 -16.02 2.10
CA LEU A 7 -21.24 -15.50 0.90
C LEU A 7 -21.71 -16.21 -0.38
N ASP A 8 -22.09 -17.50 -0.28
CA ASP A 8 -22.58 -18.29 -1.42
C ASP A 8 -23.94 -17.78 -1.96
N LYS A 9 -24.63 -16.94 -1.18
CA LYS A 9 -25.93 -16.37 -1.52
C LYS A 9 -25.84 -14.98 -2.17
N LEU A 10 -24.64 -14.38 -2.16
CA LEU A 10 -24.41 -13.05 -2.70
C LEU A 10 -24.13 -13.11 -4.20
N SER A 11 -24.65 -12.14 -4.93
CA SER A 11 -24.27 -11.91 -6.33
C SER A 11 -22.81 -11.46 -6.42
N ARG A 12 -22.25 -11.47 -7.64
CA ARG A 12 -20.93 -10.93 -7.89
C ARG A 12 -20.81 -9.46 -7.49
N GLU A 13 -21.84 -8.68 -7.77
CA GLU A 13 -21.95 -7.25 -7.47
C GLU A 13 -21.94 -7.01 -5.95
N GLU A 14 -22.74 -7.78 -5.21
CA GLU A 14 -22.78 -7.72 -3.73
C GLU A 14 -21.44 -8.16 -3.11
N LEU A 15 -20.74 -9.14 -3.68
CA LEU A 15 -19.40 -9.54 -3.23
C LEU A 15 -18.37 -8.42 -3.46
N LEU A 16 -18.42 -7.71 -4.60
CA LEU A 16 -17.54 -6.56 -4.86
C LEU A 16 -17.82 -5.40 -3.91
N GLU A 17 -19.09 -5.13 -3.61
CA GLU A 17 -19.48 -4.14 -2.61
C GLU A 17 -18.96 -4.52 -1.22
N LEU A 18 -19.09 -5.78 -0.83
CA LEU A 18 -18.60 -6.30 0.46
C LEU A 18 -17.07 -6.18 0.59
N ILE A 19 -16.33 -6.44 -0.50
CA ILE A 19 -14.87 -6.21 -0.54
C ILE A 19 -14.57 -4.73 -0.28
N GLY A 20 -15.30 -3.81 -0.90
CA GLY A 20 -15.17 -2.38 -0.65
C GLY A 20 -15.49 -1.99 0.79
N ILE A 21 -16.51 -2.62 1.42
CA ILE A 21 -16.83 -2.43 2.84
C ILE A 21 -15.68 -2.92 3.73
N TYR A 22 -15.11 -4.10 3.46
CA TYR A 22 -13.99 -4.63 4.24
C TYR A 22 -12.74 -3.75 4.12
N ALA A 23 -12.44 -3.24 2.94
CA ALA A 23 -11.34 -2.30 2.74
C ALA A 23 -11.54 -1.02 3.57
N LYS A 24 -12.76 -0.43 3.54
CA LYS A 24 -13.11 0.75 4.35
C LYS A 24 -13.02 0.47 5.85
N ASN A 25 -13.48 -0.69 6.31
CA ASN A 25 -13.44 -1.08 7.71
C ASN A 25 -12.01 -1.29 8.20
N TRP A 26 -11.15 -1.89 7.37
CA TRP A 26 -9.73 -2.01 7.67
C TRP A 26 -9.08 -0.64 7.86
N LEU A 27 -9.24 0.26 6.88
CA LEU A 27 -8.67 1.60 6.97
C LEU A 27 -9.22 2.39 8.17
N ALA A 28 -10.49 2.20 8.51
CA ALA A 28 -11.09 2.84 9.69
C ALA A 28 -10.46 2.34 10.98
N LEU A 29 -10.24 1.02 11.11
CA LEU A 29 -9.58 0.42 12.27
C LEU A 29 -8.14 0.91 12.41
N ASP A 30 -7.37 0.86 11.31
CA ASP A 30 -6.01 1.34 11.23
C ASP A 30 -5.91 2.83 11.65
N GLY A 31 -6.74 3.69 11.05
CA GLY A 31 -6.77 5.11 11.38
C GLY A 31 -7.21 5.43 12.81
N VAL A 32 -8.14 4.67 13.40
CA VAL A 32 -8.56 4.84 14.80
C VAL A 32 -7.43 4.41 15.75
N TRP A 33 -6.76 3.30 15.45
CA TRP A 33 -5.61 2.83 16.20
C TRP A 33 -4.47 3.85 16.17
N PHE A 34 -4.07 4.29 14.96
CA PHE A 34 -3.04 5.30 14.78
C PHE A 34 -3.35 6.59 15.56
N GLN A 35 -4.57 7.14 15.39
CA GLN A 35 -4.98 8.37 16.08
C GLN A 35 -5.11 8.19 17.59
N SER A 36 -5.29 6.98 18.10
CA SER A 36 -5.26 6.71 19.54
C SER A 36 -3.87 6.94 20.10
N ILE A 37 -2.85 6.39 19.46
CA ILE A 37 -1.44 6.59 19.85
C ILE A 37 -1.02 8.05 19.65
N GLU A 38 -1.38 8.65 18.49
CA GLU A 38 -1.09 10.05 18.19
C GLU A 38 -1.61 11.01 19.29
N ARG A 39 -2.80 10.75 19.83
CA ARG A 39 -3.39 11.59 20.91
C ARG A 39 -2.75 11.39 22.26
N THR A 40 -2.30 10.18 22.59
CA THR A 40 -1.79 9.85 23.93
C THR A 40 -0.28 10.00 24.04
N GLU A 41 0.47 9.73 22.96
CA GLU A 41 1.92 9.64 22.97
C GLU A 41 2.58 10.53 21.88
N GLY A 42 1.77 11.15 21.02
CA GLY A 42 2.27 12.05 19.98
C GLY A 42 2.52 11.35 18.64
N MET A 43 2.81 12.19 17.63
CA MET A 43 3.01 11.76 16.25
C MET A 43 4.19 10.79 16.10
N ASP A 44 5.31 11.05 16.76
CA ASP A 44 6.53 10.24 16.62
C ASP A 44 6.30 8.79 17.09
N ALA A 45 5.60 8.62 18.21
CA ALA A 45 5.21 7.30 18.71
C ALA A 45 4.24 6.60 17.75
N ALA A 46 3.24 7.32 17.24
CA ALA A 46 2.30 6.77 16.25
C ALA A 46 3.03 6.31 14.99
N MET A 47 3.95 7.10 14.44
CA MET A 47 4.75 6.76 13.27
C MET A 47 5.68 5.57 13.52
N TYR A 48 6.25 5.45 14.72
CA TYR A 48 7.05 4.29 15.10
C TYR A 48 6.22 3.00 15.05
N HIS A 49 5.07 2.99 15.71
CA HIS A 49 4.21 1.80 15.74
C HIS A 49 3.63 1.45 14.36
N ASP A 50 3.29 2.46 13.57
CA ASP A 50 2.84 2.29 12.19
C ASP A 50 3.94 1.63 11.33
N GLY A 51 5.17 2.13 11.41
CA GLY A 51 6.32 1.52 10.73
C GLY A 51 6.54 0.06 11.10
N GLN A 52 6.45 -0.28 12.41
CA GLN A 52 6.57 -1.67 12.89
C GLN A 52 5.43 -2.57 12.38
N ALA A 53 4.22 -2.04 12.27
CA ALA A 53 3.08 -2.78 11.72
C ALA A 53 3.28 -3.04 10.22
N TRP A 54 3.65 -2.01 9.46
CA TRP A 54 3.85 -2.12 8.00
C TRP A 54 5.04 -3.01 7.62
N GLU A 55 6.13 -3.00 8.39
CA GLU A 55 7.27 -3.89 8.16
C GLU A 55 6.85 -5.37 8.09
N ARG A 56 5.92 -5.77 8.95
CA ARG A 56 5.42 -7.15 8.98
C ARG A 56 4.26 -7.37 8.02
N PHE A 57 3.34 -6.42 7.96
CA PHE A 57 2.11 -6.59 7.20
C PHE A 57 2.35 -6.64 5.70
N THR A 58 3.29 -5.85 5.17
CA THR A 58 3.61 -5.85 3.73
C THR A 58 4.01 -7.22 3.21
N ALA A 59 4.85 -7.93 3.94
CA ALA A 59 5.26 -9.28 3.57
C ALA A 59 4.09 -10.27 3.61
N ILE A 60 3.18 -10.13 4.58
CA ILE A 60 1.99 -10.97 4.70
C ILE A 60 1.03 -10.73 3.53
N GLU A 61 0.75 -9.44 3.21
CA GLU A 61 -0.13 -9.06 2.11
C GLU A 61 0.45 -9.51 0.77
N ALA A 62 1.71 -9.20 0.51
CA ALA A 62 2.41 -9.58 -0.71
C ALA A 62 2.40 -11.10 -0.94
N LYS A 63 2.71 -11.90 0.08
CA LYS A 63 2.68 -13.36 -0.01
C LYS A 63 1.29 -13.90 -0.37
N ARG A 64 0.24 -13.33 0.22
CA ARG A 64 -1.14 -13.73 -0.07
C ARG A 64 -1.54 -13.38 -1.50
N LEU A 65 -1.21 -12.16 -1.97
CA LEU A 65 -1.50 -11.73 -3.33
C LEU A 65 -0.67 -12.49 -4.36
N LYS A 66 0.62 -12.75 -4.09
CA LYS A 66 1.49 -13.56 -4.94
C LYS A 66 0.89 -14.95 -5.16
N ALA A 67 0.43 -15.59 -4.08
CA ALA A 67 -0.23 -16.90 -4.15
C ALA A 67 -1.57 -16.84 -4.88
N PHE A 68 -2.40 -15.84 -4.61
CA PHE A 68 -3.71 -15.65 -5.24
C PHE A 68 -3.60 -15.44 -6.76
N LEU A 69 -2.59 -14.66 -7.18
CA LEU A 69 -2.31 -14.37 -8.58
C LEU A 69 -1.55 -15.50 -9.31
N GLY A 70 -1.10 -16.54 -8.59
CA GLY A 70 -0.29 -17.61 -9.17
C GLY A 70 1.07 -17.12 -9.68
N LEU A 71 1.64 -16.07 -9.10
CA LEU A 71 2.92 -15.52 -9.52
C LEU A 71 4.06 -16.46 -9.16
N GLY A 72 5.00 -16.67 -10.11
CA GLY A 72 6.20 -17.46 -9.92
C GLY A 72 7.18 -16.80 -8.93
N GLU A 73 8.38 -17.37 -8.85
CA GLU A 73 9.43 -16.90 -7.92
C GLU A 73 9.87 -15.47 -8.26
N HIS A 74 10.11 -15.19 -9.54
CA HIS A 74 10.60 -13.91 -10.04
C HIS A 74 9.63 -13.26 -11.05
N PRO A 75 8.49 -12.74 -10.59
CA PRO A 75 7.45 -12.22 -11.48
C PRO A 75 7.77 -10.83 -12.07
N GLY A 76 8.84 -10.18 -11.62
CA GLY A 76 9.28 -8.88 -12.11
C GLY A 76 8.30 -7.73 -11.86
N LEU A 77 8.48 -6.64 -12.60
CA LEU A 77 7.66 -5.45 -12.47
C LEU A 77 6.20 -5.68 -12.88
N GLU A 78 5.93 -6.53 -13.87
CA GLU A 78 4.55 -6.88 -14.25
C GLU A 78 3.81 -7.61 -13.13
N GLY A 79 4.50 -8.50 -12.42
CA GLY A 79 3.94 -9.18 -11.24
C GLY A 79 3.67 -8.20 -10.10
N LEU A 80 4.59 -7.24 -9.90
CA LEU A 80 4.41 -6.18 -8.91
C LEU A 80 3.20 -5.28 -9.25
N GLU A 81 3.06 -4.84 -10.51
CA GLU A 81 1.94 -4.03 -10.96
C GLU A 81 0.59 -4.72 -10.69
N LYS A 82 0.47 -6.01 -11.07
CA LYS A 82 -0.72 -6.81 -10.79
C LYS A 82 -1.01 -6.91 -9.30
N ALA A 83 0.02 -7.12 -8.48
CA ALA A 83 -0.13 -7.21 -7.03
C ALA A 83 -0.53 -5.86 -6.41
N LEU A 84 0.08 -4.74 -6.83
CA LEU A 84 -0.28 -3.39 -6.38
C LEU A 84 -1.74 -3.05 -6.68
N SER A 85 -2.26 -3.47 -7.84
CA SER A 85 -3.64 -3.22 -8.26
C SER A 85 -4.69 -3.98 -7.43
N LEU A 86 -4.30 -5.02 -6.70
CA LEU A 86 -5.17 -5.85 -5.87
C LEU A 86 -4.95 -5.68 -4.36
N ARG A 87 -4.08 -4.78 -3.94
CA ARG A 87 -3.97 -4.42 -2.53
C ARG A 87 -5.30 -3.87 -2.02
N PHE A 88 -5.57 -4.05 -0.73
CA PHE A 88 -6.81 -3.51 -0.16
C PHE A 88 -6.92 -1.99 -0.34
N TYR A 89 -5.81 -1.26 -0.33
CA TYR A 89 -5.76 0.18 -0.60
C TYR A 89 -6.15 0.55 -2.04
N ALA A 90 -5.98 -0.34 -3.01
CA ALA A 90 -6.42 -0.11 -4.39
C ALA A 90 -7.95 0.07 -4.50
N ASN A 91 -8.72 -0.46 -3.53
CA ASN A 91 -10.17 -0.26 -3.46
C ASN A 91 -10.57 1.08 -2.81
N LEU A 92 -9.61 1.87 -2.31
CA LEU A 92 -9.87 3.08 -1.52
C LEU A 92 -9.24 4.34 -2.09
N ASN A 93 -8.11 4.18 -2.78
CA ASN A 93 -7.28 5.25 -3.30
C ASN A 93 -7.39 5.35 -4.82
N GLU A 94 -7.06 6.50 -5.38
CA GLU A 94 -6.89 6.67 -6.82
C GLU A 94 -5.39 6.67 -7.13
N ALA A 95 -4.93 5.64 -7.84
CA ALA A 95 -3.54 5.50 -8.22
C ALA A 95 -3.40 5.12 -9.70
N THR A 96 -2.26 5.46 -10.28
CA THR A 96 -1.83 5.03 -11.62
C THR A 96 -0.51 4.27 -11.54
N ALA A 97 -0.31 3.35 -12.47
CA ALA A 97 0.93 2.64 -12.68
C ALA A 97 1.34 2.82 -14.14
N GLU A 98 2.55 3.28 -14.39
CA GLU A 98 3.07 3.59 -15.73
C GLU A 98 4.52 3.13 -15.84
N TYR A 99 4.92 2.65 -17.02
CA TYR A 99 6.31 2.31 -17.29
C TYR A 99 7.03 3.50 -17.91
N ALA A 100 8.12 3.93 -17.28
CA ALA A 100 8.97 5.00 -17.77
C ALA A 100 10.43 4.72 -17.40
N ASP A 101 11.35 4.91 -18.32
CA ASP A 101 12.80 4.79 -18.13
C ASP A 101 13.24 3.47 -17.43
N GLY A 102 12.61 2.36 -17.81
CA GLY A 102 12.88 1.03 -17.25
C GLY A 102 12.37 0.83 -15.83
N ALA A 103 11.53 1.74 -15.32
CA ALA A 103 10.88 1.63 -14.03
C ALA A 103 9.37 1.49 -14.16
N LEU A 104 8.74 0.86 -13.19
CA LEU A 104 7.32 0.99 -12.91
C LEU A 104 7.14 2.19 -11.97
N ILE A 105 6.46 3.23 -12.46
CA ILE A 105 6.13 4.43 -11.70
C ILE A 105 4.72 4.29 -11.13
N TYR A 106 4.60 4.25 -9.81
CA TYR A 106 3.32 4.18 -9.11
C TYR A 106 3.01 5.52 -8.47
N THR A 107 1.91 6.14 -8.91
CA THR A 107 1.52 7.48 -8.48
C THR A 107 0.18 7.42 -7.76
N MET A 108 0.17 7.81 -6.49
CA MET A 108 -1.02 7.97 -5.68
C MET A 108 -1.64 9.35 -5.92
N LYS A 109 -2.65 9.43 -6.78
CA LYS A 109 -3.33 10.68 -7.11
C LYS A 109 -4.19 11.18 -5.95
N LYS A 110 -4.89 10.26 -5.27
CA LYS A 110 -5.75 10.58 -4.13
C LYS A 110 -5.59 9.54 -3.03
N CYS A 111 -5.14 9.98 -1.88
CA CYS A 111 -4.91 9.14 -0.70
C CYS A 111 -6.02 9.34 0.33
N ARG A 112 -6.70 8.26 0.71
CA ARG A 112 -7.78 8.30 1.71
C ARG A 112 -7.30 8.71 3.10
N VAL A 113 -6.06 8.38 3.46
CA VAL A 113 -5.47 8.80 4.74
C VAL A 113 -5.36 10.32 4.78
N GLN A 114 -4.70 10.93 3.79
CA GLN A 114 -4.54 12.38 3.73
C GLN A 114 -5.88 13.10 3.61
N THR A 115 -6.76 12.66 2.72
CA THR A 115 -8.12 13.23 2.57
C THR A 115 -8.93 13.15 3.87
N ALA A 116 -8.80 12.08 4.64
CA ALA A 116 -9.51 11.94 5.92
C ALA A 116 -8.98 12.89 6.99
N ARG A 117 -7.66 13.11 7.04
CA ARG A 117 -7.01 14.06 7.95
C ARG A 117 -7.37 15.50 7.58
N GLU A 118 -7.26 15.86 6.31
CA GLU A 118 -7.63 17.19 5.80
C GLU A 118 -9.08 17.54 6.11
N ARG A 119 -10.03 16.63 5.85
CA ARG A 119 -11.44 16.84 6.18
C ARG A 119 -11.69 17.08 7.67
N LYS A 120 -10.82 16.56 8.55
CA LYS A 120 -10.90 16.73 10.00
C LYS A 120 -10.09 17.93 10.50
N GLY A 121 -9.48 18.72 9.61
CA GLY A 121 -8.58 19.82 9.97
C GLY A 121 -7.30 19.36 10.69
N MET A 122 -6.90 18.12 10.49
CA MET A 122 -5.67 17.54 11.06
C MET A 122 -4.47 17.81 10.15
N PRO A 123 -3.25 17.93 10.70
CA PRO A 123 -2.03 17.98 9.88
C PRO A 123 -1.92 16.74 9.00
N TRP A 124 -1.28 16.87 7.85
CA TRP A 124 -0.99 15.73 6.98
C TRP A 124 -0.15 14.69 7.71
N HIS A 125 -0.42 13.43 7.42
CA HIS A 125 0.33 12.30 7.91
C HIS A 125 1.73 12.30 7.29
N PRO A 126 2.84 12.32 8.07
CA PRO A 126 4.19 12.37 7.53
C PRO A 126 4.64 10.99 7.04
N CYS A 127 3.94 10.46 6.04
CA CYS A 127 3.96 9.05 5.66
C CYS A 127 5.23 8.57 4.94
N LYS A 128 6.19 9.44 4.57
CA LYS A 128 7.36 9.02 3.78
C LYS A 128 8.17 7.91 4.45
N SER A 129 8.43 8.01 5.76
CA SER A 129 9.22 7.01 6.50
C SER A 129 8.55 5.64 6.50
N VAL A 130 7.25 5.59 6.76
CA VAL A 130 6.45 4.36 6.72
C VAL A 130 6.27 3.87 5.29
N GLY A 131 6.03 4.76 4.33
CA GLY A 131 5.90 4.43 2.91
C GLY A 131 7.16 3.77 2.34
N LEU A 132 8.35 4.18 2.78
CA LEU A 132 9.61 3.51 2.42
C LEU A 132 9.63 2.05 2.90
N VAL A 133 9.15 1.80 4.12
CA VAL A 133 9.03 0.43 4.66
C VAL A 133 7.97 -0.36 3.90
N GLU A 134 6.81 0.25 3.70
CA GLU A 134 5.64 -0.35 3.04
C GLU A 134 5.94 -0.74 1.60
N TYR A 135 6.28 0.22 0.74
CA TYR A 135 6.42 -0.02 -0.69
C TYR A 135 7.67 -0.83 -1.02
N ALA A 136 8.81 -0.57 -0.37
CA ALA A 136 10.01 -1.37 -0.58
C ALA A 136 9.85 -2.80 -0.04
N GLY A 137 9.21 -2.97 1.13
CA GLY A 137 8.93 -4.28 1.70
C GLY A 137 7.98 -5.10 0.83
N PHE A 138 6.91 -4.47 0.35
CA PHE A 138 5.94 -5.11 -0.55
C PHE A 138 6.61 -5.55 -1.86
N ALA A 139 7.34 -4.65 -2.51
CA ALA A 139 8.01 -4.94 -3.78
C ALA A 139 9.01 -6.11 -3.65
N ARG A 140 9.87 -6.09 -2.61
CA ARG A 140 10.82 -7.18 -2.35
C ARG A 140 10.13 -8.50 -2.02
N ALA A 141 8.97 -8.49 -1.38
CA ALA A 141 8.22 -9.70 -1.08
C ALA A 141 7.53 -10.30 -2.33
N ILE A 142 7.25 -9.49 -3.34
CA ILE A 142 6.79 -9.96 -4.66
C ILE A 142 7.98 -10.51 -5.47
N ASP A 143 9.07 -9.75 -5.57
CA ASP A 143 10.33 -10.15 -6.24
C ASP A 143 11.50 -9.43 -5.56
N GLU A 144 12.41 -10.20 -4.98
CA GLU A 144 13.52 -9.68 -4.18
C GLU A 144 14.49 -8.76 -4.95
N ARG A 145 14.49 -8.87 -6.28
CA ARG A 145 15.31 -8.05 -7.17
C ARG A 145 14.76 -6.64 -7.40
N ILE A 146 13.56 -6.35 -6.89
CA ILE A 146 12.94 -5.04 -7.10
C ILE A 146 13.43 -4.05 -6.03
N ALA A 147 14.09 -2.98 -6.49
CA ALA A 147 14.39 -1.81 -5.69
C ALA A 147 13.21 -0.81 -5.78
N CYS A 148 12.97 -0.10 -4.67
CA CYS A 148 11.95 0.94 -4.55
C CYS A 148 12.61 2.27 -4.19
N GLU A 149 12.24 3.32 -4.92
CA GLU A 149 12.67 4.70 -4.68
C GLU A 149 11.44 5.59 -4.44
N CYS A 150 11.51 6.47 -3.43
CA CYS A 150 10.50 7.49 -3.20
C CYS A 150 10.82 8.73 -4.04
N LEU A 151 9.99 9.02 -5.04
CA LEU A 151 10.14 10.20 -5.89
C LEU A 151 9.50 11.45 -5.28
N SER A 152 8.38 11.29 -4.58
CA SER A 152 7.66 12.37 -3.87
C SER A 152 6.78 11.76 -2.80
N CYS A 153 6.89 12.25 -1.57
CA CYS A 153 5.98 11.85 -0.47
C CYS A 153 6.13 12.83 0.69
N TYR A 154 5.01 13.24 1.30
CA TYR A 154 5.04 14.14 2.45
C TYR A 154 5.82 13.54 3.63
N PRO A 155 6.75 14.30 4.28
CA PRO A 155 6.93 15.77 4.17
C PRO A 155 7.80 16.23 2.98
N ASP A 156 8.53 15.35 2.29
CA ASP A 156 9.45 15.71 1.21
C ASP A 156 8.75 15.66 -0.15
N VAL A 157 7.91 16.66 -0.42
CA VAL A 157 7.11 16.74 -1.63
C VAL A 157 7.94 17.37 -2.76
N ALA A 158 8.21 16.57 -3.81
CA ALA A 158 8.84 17.02 -5.05
C ALA A 158 7.84 17.17 -6.21
N ASP A 159 6.65 16.56 -6.10
CA ASP A 159 5.55 16.63 -7.07
C ASP A 159 4.25 16.87 -6.28
N ASP A 160 3.70 18.09 -6.37
CA ASP A 160 2.48 18.51 -5.67
C ASP A 160 1.18 18.10 -6.39
N THR A 161 1.29 17.49 -7.58
CA THR A 161 0.14 17.02 -8.36
C THR A 161 -0.39 15.66 -7.88
N CYS A 162 0.27 15.06 -6.89
CA CYS A 162 -0.08 13.76 -6.32
C CYS A 162 0.22 13.70 -4.81
N CYS A 163 -0.39 12.74 -4.12
CA CYS A 163 -0.12 12.52 -2.69
C CYS A 163 1.24 11.88 -2.45
N CYS A 164 1.63 10.92 -3.29
CA CYS A 164 2.97 10.32 -3.31
C CYS A 164 3.27 9.64 -4.64
N LYS A 165 4.57 9.44 -4.91
CA LYS A 165 5.06 8.83 -6.14
C LYS A 165 6.28 7.96 -5.85
N TRP A 166 6.28 6.76 -6.41
CA TRP A 166 7.29 5.72 -6.18
C TRP A 166 7.77 5.15 -7.49
N ALA A 167 9.07 4.86 -7.59
CA ALA A 167 9.67 4.16 -8.72
C ALA A 167 10.14 2.78 -8.27
N PHE A 168 9.83 1.77 -9.07
CA PHE A 168 10.29 0.40 -8.87
C PHE A 168 11.15 -0.03 -10.06
N ARG A 169 12.33 -0.58 -9.78
CA ARG A 169 13.27 -1.04 -10.79
C ARG A 169 13.78 -2.43 -10.49
N LEU A 170 13.94 -3.27 -11.51
CA LEU A 170 14.70 -4.50 -11.37
C LEU A 170 16.18 -4.16 -11.25
N GLN A 171 16.79 -4.64 -10.18
CA GLN A 171 18.25 -4.63 -10.05
C GLN A 171 18.82 -5.77 -10.90
N GLU A 172 19.81 -5.47 -11.72
CA GLU A 172 20.59 -6.52 -12.37
C GLU A 172 21.23 -7.37 -11.27
N SER A 173 21.07 -8.68 -11.37
CA SER A 173 21.77 -9.60 -10.48
C SER A 173 23.25 -9.33 -10.66
N GLY A 174 23.92 -8.74 -9.67
CA GLY A 174 25.35 -8.53 -9.71
C GLY A 174 26.02 -9.87 -9.98
N LYS A 175 26.75 -9.96 -11.08
CA LYS A 175 27.71 -11.03 -11.27
C LYS A 175 28.81 -10.77 -10.23
N GLU A 176 28.75 -11.50 -9.09
CA GLU A 176 29.95 -11.75 -8.31
C GLU A 176 30.91 -12.66 -9.08
#